data_bd6cb44beb279f480c4299f111a1c9f6
#
_entry.id   bd6cb44beb279f480c4299f111a1c9f6
#
_cell.length_a   1.000
_cell.length_b   1.000
_cell.length_c   1.000
_cell.angle_alpha   90.00
_cell.angle_beta   90.00
_cell.angle_gamma   90.00
#
_symmetry.space_group_name_H-M   'P 1'
#
loop_
_entity.id
_entity.type
_entity.pdbx_description
1 polymer ?
#
loop_
_entity_poly.entity_id
_entity_poly.type
_entity_poly.pdbx_seq_one_letter_code
_entity_poly.pdbx_strand_id
1 'polypeptide(L)'
;KVIGGGPMMGRALVNTEVPVAKGSSGLLLLNRKESTRRPMRDCIRCGKCVGVCPMGLNPAFIMRDTVAKNWDSCEKMNVADCIECGSCSFTCPADRPLLDHIRIGKQTVMGIMRSRKQ
;
A
#
# COMPACT_ATOMS: atom_id res chain seq x y z
N LYS A 1 15.18 -0.59 -11.17
CA LYS A 1 13.77 -0.67 -10.91
C LYS A 1 13.02 0.45 -11.64
N VAL A 2 11.95 0.09 -12.33
CA VAL A 2 11.12 1.04 -13.05
C VAL A 2 9.76 1.12 -12.36
N ILE A 3 9.34 2.33 -11.99
CA ILE A 3 8.09 2.56 -11.28
C ILE A 3 7.18 3.42 -12.16
N GLY A 4 5.94 2.97 -12.34
CA GLY A 4 4.88 3.77 -12.95
C GLY A 4 4.16 4.58 -11.88
N GLY A 5 4.44 5.88 -11.81
CA GLY A 5 3.92 6.80 -10.81
C GLY A 5 5.01 7.43 -9.97
N GLY A 6 4.65 7.99 -8.82
CA GLY A 6 5.59 8.62 -7.91
C GLY A 6 6.33 7.64 -7.00
N PRO A 7 7.37 8.10 -6.29
CA PRO A 7 8.21 7.20 -5.48
C PRO A 7 7.50 6.57 -4.28
N MET A 8 6.48 7.22 -3.74
CA MET A 8 5.74 6.71 -2.57
C MET A 8 4.55 5.83 -2.95
N MET A 9 3.83 6.16 -4.01
CA MET A 9 2.57 5.51 -4.37
C MET A 9 2.61 4.73 -5.68
N GLY A 10 3.67 4.89 -6.47
CA GLY A 10 3.79 4.21 -7.75
C GLY A 10 3.97 2.71 -7.62
N ARG A 11 3.70 2.00 -8.70
CA ARG A 11 3.82 0.54 -8.74
C ARG A 11 5.03 0.14 -9.58
N ALA A 12 5.82 -0.80 -9.07
CA ALA A 12 6.95 -1.35 -9.82
C ALA A 12 6.44 -2.13 -11.03
N LEU A 13 7.04 -1.89 -12.18
CA LEU A 13 6.69 -2.59 -13.42
C LEU A 13 7.45 -3.92 -13.50
N VAL A 14 6.74 -4.96 -13.92
CA VAL A 14 7.31 -6.30 -14.11
C VAL A 14 8.18 -6.34 -15.36
N ASN A 15 7.77 -5.61 -16.40
CA ASN A 15 8.54 -5.46 -17.63
C ASN A 15 8.38 -4.04 -18.17
N THR A 16 9.22 -3.67 -19.14
CA THR A 16 9.25 -2.32 -19.72
C THR A 16 8.46 -2.20 -21.03
N GLU A 17 7.77 -3.25 -21.44
CA GLU A 17 6.99 -3.26 -22.68
C GLU A 17 5.57 -2.70 -22.51
N VAL A 18 5.29 -2.13 -21.34
CA VAL A 18 3.99 -1.53 -21.03
C VAL A 18 3.91 -0.13 -21.64
N PRO A 19 2.89 0.18 -22.45
CA PRO A 19 2.75 1.50 -23.03
C PRO A 19 2.37 2.56 -22.00
N VAL A 20 2.81 3.80 -22.25
CA VAL A 20 2.36 4.94 -21.46
C VAL A 20 0.93 5.28 -21.86
N ALA A 21 0.01 5.24 -20.91
CA ALA A 21 -1.39 5.50 -21.14
C ALA A 21 -1.79 6.91 -20.70
N LYS A 22 -3.02 7.30 -21.03
CA LYS A 22 -3.56 8.61 -20.68
C LYS A 22 -3.52 8.90 -19.17
N GLY A 23 -3.73 7.87 -18.34
CA GLY A 23 -3.70 8.00 -16.89
C GLY A 23 -2.33 7.96 -16.25
N SER A 24 -1.27 7.79 -17.04
CA SER A 24 0.10 7.72 -16.51
C SER A 24 0.56 9.09 -16.03
N SER A 25 0.95 9.20 -14.76
CA SER A 25 1.38 10.46 -14.16
C SER A 25 2.90 10.64 -14.17
N GLY A 26 3.66 9.56 -14.29
CA GLY A 26 5.11 9.63 -14.29
C GLY A 26 5.77 8.28 -14.47
N LEU A 27 7.07 8.32 -14.76
CA LEU A 27 7.91 7.14 -14.87
C LEU A 27 9.18 7.40 -14.09
N LEU A 28 9.46 6.56 -13.09
CA LEU A 28 10.61 6.72 -12.21
C LEU A 28 11.58 5.55 -12.41
N LEU A 29 12.84 5.89 -12.68
CA LEU A 29 13.91 4.90 -12.83
C LEU A 29 14.82 4.96 -11.61
N LEU A 30 14.95 3.85 -10.91
CA LEU A 30 15.82 3.73 -9.74
C LEU A 30 16.99 2.82 -10.05
N ASN A 31 18.20 3.24 -9.65
CA ASN A 31 19.39 2.41 -9.77
C ASN A 31 19.37 1.28 -8.72
N ARG A 32 20.35 0.39 -8.75
CA ARG A 32 20.39 -0.77 -7.83
C ARG A 32 20.40 -0.33 -6.36
N LYS A 33 21.16 0.69 -6.01
CA LYS A 33 21.26 1.19 -4.63
C LYS A 33 19.94 1.74 -4.14
N GLU A 34 19.26 2.51 -4.98
CA GLU A 34 17.98 3.14 -4.63
C GLU A 34 16.81 2.14 -4.60
N SER A 35 16.89 1.07 -5.41
CA SER A 35 15.83 0.09 -5.53
C SER A 35 15.91 -1.04 -4.50
N THR A 36 17.02 -1.15 -3.78
CA THR A 36 17.20 -2.20 -2.76
C THR A 36 16.38 -1.87 -1.53
N ARG A 37 15.42 -2.74 -1.22
CA ARG A 37 14.60 -2.59 -0.01
C ARG A 37 15.34 -3.12 1.21
N ARG A 38 15.18 -2.43 2.33
CA ARG A 38 15.65 -2.92 3.62
C ARG A 38 14.79 -4.11 4.06
N PRO A 39 15.37 -5.06 4.83
CA PRO A 39 14.57 -6.16 5.36
C PRO A 39 13.42 -5.67 6.23
N MET A 40 12.25 -6.27 6.06
CA MET A 40 11.10 -5.97 6.90
C MET A 40 11.34 -6.47 8.32
N ARG A 41 11.07 -5.62 9.30
CA ARG A 41 11.17 -5.93 10.73
C ARG A 41 9.78 -5.93 11.36
N ASP A 42 9.71 -6.43 12.58
CA ASP A 42 8.45 -6.46 13.31
C ASP A 42 7.98 -5.06 13.67
N CYS A 43 6.67 -4.87 13.70
CA CYS A 43 6.05 -3.61 14.09
C CYS A 43 6.34 -3.29 15.56
N ILE A 44 6.90 -2.10 15.82
CA ILE A 44 7.20 -1.64 17.18
C ILE A 44 6.07 -0.80 17.79
N ARG A 45 4.95 -0.70 17.09
CA ARG A 45 3.75 0.05 17.52
C ARG A 45 4.03 1.52 17.85
N CYS A 46 4.88 2.18 17.06
CA CYS A 46 5.23 3.59 17.27
C CYS A 46 4.11 4.57 16.89
N GLY A 47 3.13 4.13 16.09
CA GLY A 47 2.00 4.95 15.67
C GLY A 47 2.28 5.98 14.59
N LYS A 48 3.48 6.03 14.01
CA LYS A 48 3.80 7.01 12.96
C LYS A 48 2.92 6.87 11.73
N CYS A 49 2.63 5.63 11.33
CA CYS A 49 1.74 5.38 10.18
C CYS A 49 0.33 5.92 10.42
N VAL A 50 -0.18 5.80 11.63
CA VAL A 50 -1.49 6.34 12.00
C VAL A 50 -1.46 7.86 11.94
N GLY A 51 -0.40 8.47 12.45
CA GLY A 51 -0.27 9.93 12.50
C GLY A 51 -0.17 10.60 11.13
N VAL A 52 0.39 9.91 10.13
CA VAL A 52 0.56 10.48 8.78
C VAL A 52 -0.57 10.12 7.82
N CYS A 53 -1.46 9.20 8.19
CA CYS A 53 -2.55 8.82 7.31
C CYS A 53 -3.56 9.96 7.15
N PRO A 54 -3.74 10.50 5.93
CA PRO A 54 -4.66 11.62 5.71
C PRO A 54 -6.14 11.23 5.88
N MET A 55 -6.43 9.93 5.84
CA MET A 55 -7.80 9.42 6.00
C MET A 55 -8.09 8.91 7.42
N GLY A 56 -7.15 9.08 8.35
CA GLY A 56 -7.33 8.67 9.73
C GLY A 56 -7.40 7.15 9.96
N LEU A 57 -6.78 6.38 9.09
CA LEU A 57 -6.77 4.92 9.18
C LEU A 57 -5.67 4.42 10.12
N ASN A 58 -5.70 3.11 10.42
CA ASN A 58 -4.65 2.42 11.17
C ASN A 58 -3.91 1.43 10.25
N PRO A 59 -2.91 1.89 9.49
CA PRO A 59 -2.24 1.04 8.50
C PRO A 59 -1.60 -0.21 9.08
N ALA A 60 -1.01 -0.13 10.27
CA ALA A 60 -0.35 -1.27 10.90
C ALA A 60 -1.34 -2.42 11.17
N PHE A 61 -2.51 -2.09 11.71
CA PHE A 61 -3.53 -3.10 12.02
C PHE A 61 -4.22 -3.60 10.76
N ILE A 62 -4.41 -2.75 9.76
CA ILE A 62 -4.95 -3.18 8.47
C ILE A 62 -4.01 -4.19 7.81
N MET A 63 -2.71 -3.92 7.81
CA MET A 63 -1.72 -4.87 7.30
C MET A 63 -1.77 -6.20 8.05
N ARG A 64 -1.82 -6.15 9.38
CA ARG A 64 -1.92 -7.34 10.23
C ARG A 64 -3.12 -8.20 9.84
N ASP A 65 -4.28 -7.58 9.70
CA ASP A 65 -5.51 -8.30 9.39
C ASP A 65 -5.55 -8.77 7.93
N THR A 66 -4.90 -8.05 7.02
CA THR A 66 -4.75 -8.48 5.63
C THR A 66 -3.90 -9.75 5.53
N VAL A 67 -2.79 -9.82 6.26
CA VAL A 67 -1.92 -10.99 6.31
C VAL A 67 -2.67 -12.19 6.89
N ALA A 68 -3.51 -11.95 7.92
CA ALA A 68 -4.34 -12.97 8.55
C ALA A 68 -5.60 -13.30 7.74
N LYS A 69 -5.85 -12.61 6.63
CA LYS A 69 -7.04 -12.73 5.78
C LYS A 69 -8.34 -12.48 6.55
N ASN A 70 -8.30 -11.62 7.56
CA ASN A 70 -9.46 -11.21 8.33
C ASN A 70 -10.14 -10.00 7.66
N TRP A 71 -10.88 -10.28 6.59
CA TRP A 71 -11.48 -9.23 5.75
C TRP A 71 -12.56 -8.43 6.47
N ASP A 72 -13.29 -9.06 7.39
CA ASP A 72 -14.32 -8.36 8.18
C ASP A 72 -13.69 -7.25 9.03
N SER A 73 -12.57 -7.54 9.67
CA SER A 73 -11.83 -6.54 10.46
C SER A 73 -11.29 -5.43 9.58
N CYS A 74 -10.76 -5.76 8.40
CA CYS A 74 -10.29 -4.77 7.43
C CYS A 74 -11.42 -3.83 7.02
N GLU A 75 -12.61 -4.37 6.75
CA GLU A 75 -13.78 -3.58 6.39
C GLU A 75 -14.18 -2.63 7.53
N LYS A 76 -14.19 -3.12 8.77
CA LYS A 76 -14.52 -2.32 9.96
C LYS A 76 -13.51 -1.20 10.19
N MET A 77 -12.26 -1.41 9.81
CA MET A 77 -11.22 -0.37 9.88
C MET A 77 -11.22 0.57 8.68
N ASN A 78 -12.25 0.49 7.83
CA ASN A 78 -12.44 1.40 6.68
C ASN A 78 -11.29 1.34 5.67
N VAL A 79 -10.78 0.15 5.38
CA VAL A 79 -9.70 -0.02 4.40
C VAL A 79 -10.08 0.54 3.02
N ALA A 80 -11.37 0.54 2.67
CA ALA A 80 -11.86 1.07 1.41
C ALA A 80 -11.64 2.58 1.27
N ASP A 81 -11.47 3.29 2.38
CA ASP A 81 -11.23 4.74 2.39
C ASP A 81 -9.77 5.10 2.10
N CYS A 82 -8.87 4.12 2.03
CA CYS A 82 -7.45 4.37 1.74
C CYS A 82 -7.28 4.98 0.34
N ILE A 83 -6.57 6.11 0.28
CA ILE A 83 -6.26 6.78 -0.99
C ILE A 83 -4.94 6.31 -1.62
N GLU A 84 -4.30 5.32 -1.02
CA GLU A 84 -3.08 4.68 -1.53
C GLU A 84 -1.92 5.65 -1.74
N CYS A 85 -1.78 6.64 -0.86
CA CYS A 85 -0.76 7.69 -0.98
C CYS A 85 0.66 7.22 -0.62
N GLY A 86 0.79 6.14 0.15
CA GLY A 86 2.08 5.57 0.51
C GLY A 86 2.78 6.23 1.70
N SER A 87 2.19 7.23 2.34
CA SER A 87 2.82 7.92 3.47
C SER A 87 3.13 6.98 4.63
N CYS A 88 2.26 6.02 4.90
CA CYS A 88 2.46 5.04 5.96
C CYS A 88 3.70 4.17 5.73
N SER A 89 3.89 3.67 4.50
CA SER A 89 5.08 2.89 4.14
C SER A 89 6.35 3.71 4.24
N PHE A 90 6.29 4.96 3.80
CA PHE A 90 7.44 5.86 3.82
C PHE A 90 7.92 6.15 5.24
N THR A 91 7.02 6.35 6.18
CA THR A 91 7.36 6.75 7.56
C THR A 91 7.66 5.58 8.49
N CYS A 92 7.38 4.33 8.06
CA CYS A 92 7.53 3.16 8.94
C CYS A 92 9.00 2.88 9.28
N PRO A 93 9.42 2.95 10.56
CA PRO A 93 10.80 2.70 10.95
C PRO A 93 11.20 1.22 10.86
N ALA A 94 10.24 0.31 10.80
CA ALA A 94 10.47 -1.12 10.64
C ALA A 94 10.52 -1.57 9.18
N ASP A 95 10.45 -0.63 8.24
CA ASP A 95 10.50 -0.88 6.79
C ASP A 95 9.43 -1.88 6.32
N ARG A 96 8.24 -1.82 6.91
CA ARG A 96 7.13 -2.70 6.55
C ARG A 96 6.42 -2.20 5.29
N PRO A 97 6.11 -3.10 4.34
CA PRO A 97 5.43 -2.70 3.09
C PRO A 97 3.92 -2.53 3.33
N LEU A 98 3.55 -1.52 4.12
CA LEU A 98 2.16 -1.29 4.54
C LEU A 98 1.23 -1.09 3.34
N LEU A 99 1.62 -0.23 2.39
CA LEU A 99 0.77 0.07 1.25
C LEU A 99 0.51 -1.15 0.37
N ASP A 100 1.51 -2.00 0.16
CA ASP A 100 1.36 -3.20 -0.67
C ASP A 100 0.26 -4.11 -0.09
N HIS A 101 0.28 -4.33 1.22
CA HIS A 101 -0.71 -5.17 1.89
C HIS A 101 -2.07 -4.49 1.96
N ILE A 102 -2.11 -3.18 2.20
CA ILE A 102 -3.36 -2.42 2.26
C ILE A 102 -4.07 -2.45 0.90
N ARG A 103 -3.33 -2.36 -0.20
CA ARG A 103 -3.89 -2.49 -1.55
C ARG A 103 -4.59 -3.84 -1.75
N ILE A 104 -3.96 -4.91 -1.30
CA ILE A 104 -4.55 -6.25 -1.36
C ILE A 104 -5.84 -6.30 -0.54
N GLY A 105 -5.79 -5.82 0.70
CA GLY A 105 -6.95 -5.77 1.59
C GLY A 105 -8.09 -4.95 1.02
N LYS A 106 -7.77 -3.78 0.49
CA LYS A 106 -8.75 -2.88 -0.12
C LYS A 106 -9.45 -3.53 -1.32
N GLN A 107 -8.68 -4.13 -2.23
CA GLN A 107 -9.25 -4.80 -3.40
C GLN A 107 -10.17 -5.94 -3.00
N THR A 108 -9.75 -6.75 -2.03
CA THR A 108 -10.53 -7.90 -1.56
C THR A 108 -11.83 -7.45 -0.89
N VAL A 109 -11.74 -6.46 0.01
CA VAL A 109 -12.91 -5.93 0.71
C VAL A 109 -13.89 -5.29 -0.26
N MET A 110 -13.40 -4.50 -1.22
CA MET A 110 -14.25 -3.88 -2.24
C MET A 110 -14.94 -4.91 -3.11
N GLY A 111 -14.26 -6.00 -3.44
CA GLY A 111 -14.86 -7.13 -4.16
C GLY A 111 -15.98 -7.79 -3.38
N ILE A 112 -15.79 -8.01 -2.08
CA ILE A 112 -16.81 -8.56 -1.18
C ILE A 112 -18.01 -7.63 -1.10
N MET A 113 -17.77 -6.32 -0.95
CA MET A 113 -18.85 -5.32 -0.87
C MET A 113 -19.67 -5.27 -2.15
N ARG A 114 -19.05 -5.39 -3.32
CA ARG A 114 -19.77 -5.45 -4.60
C ARG A 114 -20.64 -6.70 -4.69
N SER A 115 -20.13 -7.83 -4.24
CA SER A 115 -20.89 -9.08 -4.23
C SER A 115 -22.15 -9.01 -3.38
N ARG A 116 -22.10 -8.27 -2.26
CA ARG A 116 -23.27 -8.06 -1.38
C ARG A 116 -24.37 -7.23 -2.03
N LYS A 117 -23.98 -6.33 -2.96
CA LYS A 117 -24.94 -5.45 -3.64
C LYS A 117 -25.66 -6.12 -4.81
N GLN A 118 -25.18 -7.29 -5.23
CA GLN A 118 -25.81 -8.12 -6.25
C GLN A 118 -26.68 -9.18 -5.56
#